data_5e7d5ce0b0690917c7b1cedd522982f0
#
_entry.id   5e7d5ce0b0690917c7b1cedd522982f0
#
_cell.length_a   1.000
_cell.length_b   1.000
_cell.length_c   1.000
_cell.angle_alpha   90.00
_cell.angle_beta   90.00
_cell.angle_gamma   90.00
#
_symmetry.space_group_name_H-M   'P 1'
#
loop_
_entity.id
_entity.type
_entity.pdbx_description
1 polymer ?
#
loop_
_entity_poly.entity_id
_entity_poly.type
_entity_poly.pdbx_seq_one_letter_code
_entity_poly.pdbx_strand_id
1 'polypeptide(L)'
;MKTLEYNLQTLFDNNFMPKKKIIGKYNNKTVYLFKNTNKPLGGNLLKDIINFCGTIIKNPLRLPVVIYLGELKVEDKLSYILLECIAYQLVINGFDLQIVMTPNFSIDTQGVTCSPLRFLNPYYIYFEKSDKVKRKNQFLKSFELTQSGKYRKWLSKDDEFGVSKLTTDLIYLFRSQYHKHFSNYTLTDYEEVIVKKLATTIGELVDNAHEHGESNCLIDIDFSDKRENNKTFGGVNVTIINFSKRNFEEKVKHKILYSSIIEGSRYLKVRKAFDIHKELFNNKYTEDIFWFIASLQDKISGRDLYVRNGGKGSTELISSIQEFTHDDYCYVMSGKNIINLKKKYLESDSDGFVGFNGKNFISCEPDPESYSKSKVYFPGVAYNLNFVLEECNDEKN
;
A
#
# COMPACT_ATOMS: atom_id res chain seq x y z
N MET A 1 19.51 0.68 -3.34
CA MET A 1 19.68 0.69 -1.86
C MET A 1 19.71 2.08 -1.25
N LYS A 2 20.60 3.01 -1.66
CA LYS A 2 20.62 4.39 -1.12
C LYS A 2 19.31 5.16 -1.23
N THR A 3 18.51 4.92 -2.26
CA THR A 3 17.24 5.62 -2.50
C THR A 3 16.13 5.18 -1.55
N LEU A 4 16.13 3.93 -1.10
CA LEU A 4 15.19 3.43 -0.10
C LEU A 4 15.41 4.08 1.27
N GLU A 5 16.66 4.20 1.70
CA GLU A 5 17.05 4.86 2.95
C GLU A 5 16.53 6.30 3.00
N TYR A 6 16.73 7.04 1.91
CA TYR A 6 16.33 8.44 1.83
C TYR A 6 14.82 8.63 1.94
N ASN A 7 14.05 7.79 1.28
CA ASN A 7 12.59 7.93 1.23
C ASN A 7 11.90 7.52 2.54
N LEU A 8 12.39 6.46 3.21
CA LEU A 8 11.92 6.11 4.55
C LEU A 8 12.26 7.17 5.60
N GLN A 9 13.40 7.86 5.46
CA GLN A 9 13.74 8.99 6.31
C GLN A 9 12.66 10.07 6.26
N THR A 10 12.07 10.32 5.09
CA THR A 10 10.97 11.28 4.94
C THR A 10 9.73 10.87 5.78
N LEU A 11 9.43 9.55 5.86
CA LEU A 11 8.37 9.05 6.74
C LEU A 11 8.64 9.39 8.21
N PHE A 12 9.87 9.19 8.68
CA PHE A 12 10.25 9.52 10.05
C PHE A 12 10.20 11.02 10.32
N ASP A 13 10.74 11.84 9.43
CA ASP A 13 10.82 13.29 9.64
C ASP A 13 9.44 13.96 9.66
N ASN A 14 8.52 13.57 8.78
CA ASN A 14 7.17 14.12 8.73
C ASN A 14 6.25 13.67 9.90
N ASN A 15 6.59 12.57 10.57
CA ASN A 15 5.82 12.07 11.71
C ASN A 15 6.53 12.29 13.05
N PHE A 16 7.70 12.95 13.06
CA PHE A 16 8.57 13.01 14.22
C PHE A 16 7.92 13.76 15.39
N MET A 17 7.73 13.04 16.48
CA MET A 17 7.44 13.57 17.80
C MET A 17 8.39 12.91 18.81
N PRO A 18 9.35 13.64 19.41
CA PRO A 18 10.35 13.04 20.28
C PRO A 18 9.71 12.35 21.49
N LYS A 19 10.07 11.10 21.73
CA LYS A 19 9.67 10.36 22.93
C LYS A 19 10.70 10.54 24.03
N LYS A 20 10.25 10.94 25.22
CA LYS A 20 11.12 11.19 26.38
C LYS A 20 11.73 9.93 26.99
N LYS A 21 11.04 8.79 26.91
CA LYS A 21 11.48 7.51 27.52
C LYS A 21 11.50 6.39 26.49
N ILE A 22 12.67 6.17 25.92
CA ILE A 22 12.90 5.11 24.90
C ILE A 22 13.89 4.04 25.37
N ILE A 23 14.58 4.25 26.49
CA ILE A 23 15.55 3.30 27.05
C ILE A 23 14.90 2.50 28.17
N GLY A 24 15.11 1.21 28.16
CA GLY A 24 14.59 0.26 29.15
C GLY A 24 15.48 -0.95 29.34
N LYS A 25 15.03 -1.91 30.14
CA LYS A 25 15.69 -3.22 30.30
C LYS A 25 14.87 -4.32 29.64
N TYR A 26 15.55 -5.18 28.89
CA TYR A 26 15.00 -6.39 28.33
C TYR A 26 16.03 -7.52 28.51
N ASN A 27 15.62 -8.62 29.16
CA ASN A 27 16.53 -9.73 29.53
C ASN A 27 17.83 -9.24 30.21
N ASN A 28 17.68 -8.37 31.20
CA ASN A 28 18.77 -7.74 31.96
C ASN A 28 19.73 -6.83 31.17
N LYS A 29 19.47 -6.59 29.88
CA LYS A 29 20.26 -5.68 29.04
C LYS A 29 19.60 -4.33 28.89
N THR A 30 20.38 -3.27 28.84
CA THR A 30 19.91 -1.92 28.48
C THR A 30 19.69 -1.86 26.97
N VAL A 31 18.48 -1.50 26.57
CA VAL A 31 18.04 -1.48 25.15
C VAL A 31 17.16 -0.28 24.87
N TYR A 32 17.03 0.10 23.61
CA TYR A 32 15.88 0.87 23.17
C TYR A 32 14.65 -0.05 23.21
N LEU A 33 13.64 0.33 23.97
CA LEU A 33 12.49 -0.53 24.25
C LEU A 33 11.17 0.16 23.87
N PHE A 34 10.49 -0.42 22.92
CA PHE A 34 9.09 -0.13 22.62
C PHE A 34 8.22 -1.29 23.17
N LYS A 35 7.15 -0.96 23.88
CA LYS A 35 6.15 -1.92 24.32
C LYS A 35 4.78 -1.53 23.82
N ASN A 36 4.15 -2.42 23.05
CA ASN A 36 2.75 -2.30 22.67
C ASN A 36 1.86 -2.52 23.90
N THR A 37 0.82 -1.72 24.05
CA THR A 37 -0.21 -1.81 25.10
C THR A 37 -1.49 -2.44 24.55
N ASN A 38 -1.38 -3.59 23.88
CA ASN A 38 -2.48 -4.35 23.27
C ASN A 38 -3.25 -3.60 22.18
N LYS A 39 -2.61 -2.62 21.52
CA LYS A 39 -3.18 -1.97 20.34
C LYS A 39 -3.04 -2.89 19.13
N PRO A 40 -4.06 -3.00 18.28
CA PRO A 40 -3.91 -3.65 16.98
C PRO A 40 -2.94 -2.89 16.10
N LEU A 41 -2.30 -3.57 15.15
CA LEU A 41 -1.42 -2.95 14.15
C LEU A 41 -2.26 -2.30 13.08
N GLY A 42 -2.42 -1.02 13.22
CA GLY A 42 -3.04 -0.08 12.30
C GLY A 42 -2.41 1.29 12.50
N GLY A 43 -3.03 2.32 11.99
CA GLY A 43 -2.45 3.67 11.97
C GLY A 43 -1.99 4.21 13.33
N ASN A 44 -2.67 3.88 14.43
CA ASN A 44 -2.30 4.36 15.77
C ASN A 44 -1.01 3.72 16.29
N LEU A 45 -0.91 2.38 16.24
CA LEU A 45 0.29 1.67 16.68
C LEU A 45 1.48 2.00 15.77
N LEU A 46 1.24 2.04 14.45
CA LEU A 46 2.27 2.39 13.48
C LEU A 46 2.85 3.79 13.73
N LYS A 47 2.01 4.79 14.04
CA LYS A 47 2.45 6.13 14.44
C LYS A 47 3.37 6.09 15.67
N ASP A 48 3.02 5.29 16.67
CA ASP A 48 3.83 5.15 17.88
C ASP A 48 5.20 4.50 17.58
N ILE A 49 5.23 3.49 16.70
CA ILE A 49 6.45 2.82 16.25
C ILE A 49 7.32 3.79 15.43
N ILE A 50 6.74 4.54 14.50
CA ILE A 50 7.46 5.53 13.68
C ILE A 50 8.13 6.57 14.57
N ASN A 51 7.41 7.10 15.56
CA ASN A 51 7.96 8.08 16.50
C ASN A 51 9.10 7.52 17.35
N PHE A 52 8.96 6.27 17.80
CA PHE A 52 10.01 5.57 18.53
C PHE A 52 11.26 5.38 17.66
N CYS A 53 11.10 4.87 16.45
CA CYS A 53 12.19 4.62 15.51
C CYS A 53 12.86 5.93 15.05
N GLY A 54 12.09 6.97 14.75
CA GLY A 54 12.64 8.29 14.42
C GLY A 54 13.47 8.89 15.56
N THR A 55 13.06 8.65 16.82
CA THR A 55 13.84 9.08 17.99
C THR A 55 15.16 8.31 18.12
N ILE A 56 15.15 7.00 17.85
CA ILE A 56 16.35 6.15 17.88
C ILE A 56 17.35 6.57 16.80
N ILE A 57 16.88 6.75 15.58
CA ILE A 57 17.74 7.10 14.43
C ILE A 57 18.49 8.41 14.68
N LYS A 58 17.85 9.37 15.33
CA LYS A 58 18.43 10.67 15.69
C LYS A 58 19.31 10.61 16.96
N ASN A 59 19.33 9.47 17.67
CA ASN A 59 20.13 9.33 18.90
C ASN A 59 21.53 8.84 18.57
N PRO A 60 22.61 9.45 19.15
CA PRO A 60 23.98 9.02 18.92
C PRO A 60 24.33 7.67 19.56
N LEU A 61 23.59 7.24 20.58
CA LEU A 61 23.81 5.96 21.25
C LEU A 61 23.42 4.80 20.32
N ARG A 62 24.20 3.74 20.32
CA ARG A 62 23.94 2.52 19.51
C ARG A 62 23.59 1.34 20.42
N LEU A 63 22.41 1.39 21.04
CA LEU A 63 21.87 0.31 21.84
C LEU A 63 21.08 -0.68 20.95
N PRO A 64 20.98 -1.97 21.35
CA PRO A 64 20.04 -2.90 20.73
C PRO A 64 18.61 -2.36 20.80
N VAL A 65 17.79 -2.70 19.80
CA VAL A 65 16.38 -2.24 19.69
C VAL A 65 15.46 -3.44 19.92
N VAL A 66 14.51 -3.28 20.82
CA VAL A 66 13.46 -4.27 21.07
C VAL A 66 12.10 -3.62 20.86
N ILE A 67 11.36 -4.11 19.88
CA ILE A 67 9.96 -3.76 19.64
C ILE A 67 9.11 -4.94 20.14
N TYR A 68 8.51 -4.78 21.33
CA TYR A 68 7.67 -5.78 21.94
C TYR A 68 6.22 -5.54 21.52
N LEU A 69 5.69 -6.39 20.64
CA LEU A 69 4.34 -6.28 20.09
C LEU A 69 3.33 -7.17 20.86
N GLY A 70 3.81 -8.26 21.51
CA GLY A 70 2.93 -9.20 22.21
C GLY A 70 2.05 -10.00 21.25
N GLU A 71 0.79 -10.19 21.63
CA GLU A 71 -0.25 -10.66 20.71
C GLU A 71 -0.62 -9.52 19.76
N LEU A 72 -0.40 -9.74 18.47
CA LEU A 72 -0.61 -8.71 17.46
C LEU A 72 -1.82 -9.07 16.59
N LYS A 73 -2.87 -8.27 16.65
CA LYS A 73 -3.93 -8.24 15.66
C LYS A 73 -3.57 -7.23 14.58
N VAL A 74 -3.65 -7.63 13.32
CA VAL A 74 -3.37 -6.75 12.18
C VAL A 74 -4.69 -6.19 11.64
N GLU A 75 -4.78 -4.86 11.47
CA GLU A 75 -5.97 -4.21 10.93
C GLU A 75 -5.98 -4.24 9.40
N ASP A 76 -4.81 -4.04 8.77
CA ASP A 76 -4.65 -4.02 7.32
C ASP A 76 -3.24 -4.42 6.89
N LYS A 77 -3.12 -4.89 5.65
CA LYS A 77 -1.86 -5.34 5.08
C LYS A 77 -0.84 -4.20 4.95
N LEU A 78 -1.27 -3.01 4.52
CA LEU A 78 -0.36 -1.87 4.33
C LEU A 78 0.36 -1.51 5.64
N SER A 79 -0.35 -1.46 6.76
CA SER A 79 0.25 -1.21 8.08
C SER A 79 1.32 -2.26 8.43
N TYR A 80 1.08 -3.52 8.07
CA TYR A 80 2.04 -4.59 8.30
C TYR A 80 3.28 -4.46 7.41
N ILE A 81 3.11 -4.19 6.12
CA ILE A 81 4.23 -3.99 5.19
C ILE A 81 5.05 -2.76 5.56
N LEU A 82 4.42 -1.68 6.06
CA LEU A 82 5.14 -0.52 6.60
C LEU A 82 5.99 -0.88 7.82
N LEU A 83 5.50 -1.73 8.72
CA LEU A 83 6.31 -2.25 9.83
C LEU A 83 7.51 -3.03 9.32
N GLU A 84 7.35 -3.86 8.29
CA GLU A 84 8.46 -4.58 7.66
C GLU A 84 9.48 -3.62 7.03
N CYS A 85 9.04 -2.57 6.35
CA CYS A 85 9.90 -1.53 5.79
C CYS A 85 10.70 -0.79 6.88
N ILE A 86 10.04 -0.45 7.99
CA ILE A 86 10.69 0.19 9.16
C ILE A 86 11.74 -0.74 9.76
N ALA A 87 11.42 -2.02 9.93
CA ALA A 87 12.37 -3.02 10.42
C ALA A 87 13.57 -3.16 9.49
N TYR A 88 13.34 -3.22 8.17
CA TYR A 88 14.38 -3.27 7.16
C TYR A 88 15.31 -2.05 7.29
N GLN A 89 14.76 -0.84 7.39
CA GLN A 89 15.54 0.39 7.55
C GLN A 89 16.42 0.37 8.80
N LEU A 90 15.89 -0.06 9.95
CA LEU A 90 16.67 -0.16 11.17
C LEU A 90 17.83 -1.18 11.03
N VAL A 91 17.56 -2.31 10.40
CA VAL A 91 18.54 -3.39 10.21
C VAL A 91 19.67 -2.95 9.28
N ILE A 92 19.38 -2.30 8.15
CA ILE A 92 20.41 -1.80 7.22
C ILE A 92 21.23 -0.65 7.82
N ASN A 93 20.62 0.15 8.72
CA ASN A 93 21.30 1.19 9.49
C ASN A 93 22.16 0.62 10.65
N GLY A 94 22.31 -0.68 10.73
CA GLY A 94 23.20 -1.36 11.65
C GLY A 94 22.65 -1.59 13.06
N PHE A 95 21.35 -1.35 13.31
CA PHE A 95 20.76 -1.67 14.60
C PHE A 95 20.59 -3.18 14.80
N ASP A 96 20.88 -3.66 16.03
CA ASP A 96 20.53 -5.01 16.47
C ASP A 96 19.05 -5.01 16.87
N LEU A 97 18.17 -5.38 15.93
CA LEU A 97 16.72 -5.31 16.08
C LEU A 97 16.14 -6.66 16.47
N GLN A 98 15.25 -6.65 17.46
CA GLN A 98 14.36 -7.76 17.80
C GLN A 98 12.91 -7.27 17.76
N ILE A 99 12.05 -8.04 17.10
CA ILE A 99 10.60 -7.84 17.13
C ILE A 99 9.98 -9.02 17.87
N VAL A 100 9.47 -8.74 19.06
CA VAL A 100 8.97 -9.76 19.97
C VAL A 100 7.47 -9.90 19.80
N MET A 101 7.07 -11.04 19.26
CA MET A 101 5.67 -11.48 19.12
C MET A 101 5.48 -12.79 19.87
N THR A 102 4.30 -12.98 20.48
CA THR A 102 4.04 -14.21 21.25
C THR A 102 3.94 -15.45 20.36
N PRO A 103 4.27 -16.66 20.88
CA PRO A 103 4.25 -17.89 20.07
C PRO A 103 2.88 -18.29 19.53
N ASN A 104 1.81 -17.92 20.21
CA ASN A 104 0.41 -18.22 19.81
C ASN A 104 -0.12 -17.25 18.75
N PHE A 105 0.78 -16.69 18.03
CA PHE A 105 0.51 -15.76 16.96
C PHE A 105 -0.16 -16.49 15.78
N SER A 106 -1.45 -16.69 15.85
CA SER A 106 -2.27 -16.84 14.66
C SER A 106 -2.35 -15.43 14.05
N ILE A 107 -1.61 -15.22 13.00
CA ILE A 107 -1.79 -14.02 12.21
C ILE A 107 -3.14 -14.20 11.51
N ASP A 108 -4.21 -13.68 12.11
CA ASP A 108 -5.38 -13.31 11.32
C ASP A 108 -4.92 -12.08 10.54
N THR A 109 -4.24 -12.34 9.43
CA THR A 109 -3.26 -11.43 8.85
C THR A 109 -3.81 -10.65 7.74
N GLN A 110 -5.12 -10.45 7.66
CA GLN A 110 -5.62 -9.59 6.59
C GLN A 110 -4.84 -9.77 5.26
N GLY A 111 -4.56 -11.03 4.89
CA GLY A 111 -3.84 -11.36 3.68
C GLY A 111 -2.31 -11.21 3.71
N VAL A 112 -1.65 -11.22 4.88
CA VAL A 112 -0.18 -11.28 4.95
C VAL A 112 0.29 -12.71 5.10
N THR A 113 1.14 -13.18 4.20
CA THR A 113 1.77 -14.50 4.26
C THR A 113 3.30 -14.36 4.30
N CYS A 114 3.98 -15.41 4.75
CA CYS A 114 5.44 -15.51 4.66
C CYS A 114 6.23 -14.27 5.12
N SER A 115 5.82 -13.60 6.22
CA SER A 115 6.47 -12.41 6.72
C SER A 115 7.96 -12.63 7.08
N PRO A 116 8.88 -11.77 6.62
CA PRO A 116 10.27 -11.80 7.01
C PRO A 116 10.50 -11.44 8.49
N LEU A 117 9.56 -10.75 9.16
CA LEU A 117 9.69 -10.37 10.58
C LEU A 117 9.89 -11.58 11.50
N ARG A 118 9.46 -12.79 11.08
CA ARG A 118 9.72 -14.05 11.81
C ARG A 118 11.20 -14.24 12.14
N PHE A 119 12.12 -13.81 11.28
CA PHE A 119 13.56 -13.94 11.49
C PHE A 119 14.10 -12.99 12.56
N LEU A 120 13.37 -11.92 12.88
CA LEU A 120 13.69 -10.98 13.95
C LEU A 120 13.00 -11.33 15.27
N ASN A 121 12.07 -12.31 15.28
CA ASN A 121 11.37 -12.76 16.49
C ASN A 121 12.23 -13.78 17.26
N PRO A 122 12.61 -13.51 18.51
CA PRO A 122 13.43 -14.42 19.31
C PRO A 122 12.71 -15.74 19.67
N TYR A 123 11.38 -15.79 19.58
CA TYR A 123 10.58 -16.99 19.87
C TYR A 123 10.30 -17.86 18.63
N TYR A 124 10.82 -17.51 17.48
CA TYR A 124 10.64 -18.33 16.29
C TYR A 124 11.46 -19.63 16.40
N ILE A 125 10.78 -20.76 16.41
CA ILE A 125 11.25 -22.08 16.87
C ILE A 125 12.41 -22.66 16.04
N TYR A 126 12.52 -22.30 14.78
CA TYR A 126 13.45 -22.92 13.82
C TYR A 126 14.87 -22.36 13.83
N PHE A 127 15.22 -21.48 14.77
CA PHE A 127 16.55 -20.89 14.84
C PHE A 127 17.24 -21.19 16.15
N GLU A 128 18.47 -21.71 16.05
CA GLU A 128 19.38 -21.72 17.19
C GLU A 128 19.54 -20.29 17.72
N LYS A 129 19.28 -20.12 19.00
CA LYS A 129 19.27 -18.81 19.68
C LYS A 129 20.61 -18.04 19.57
N SER A 130 21.69 -18.69 19.11
CA SER A 130 23.05 -18.18 19.11
C SER A 130 23.43 -17.33 17.90
N ASP A 131 22.78 -17.46 16.74
CA ASP A 131 23.28 -16.84 15.51
C ASP A 131 22.43 -15.63 15.08
N LYS A 132 22.68 -14.48 15.72
CA LYS A 132 22.03 -13.21 15.38
C LYS A 132 22.37 -12.72 13.98
N VAL A 133 23.61 -12.94 13.51
CA VAL A 133 24.08 -12.51 12.19
C VAL A 133 23.33 -13.29 11.11
N LYS A 134 23.23 -14.59 11.28
CA LYS A 134 22.49 -15.46 10.36
C LYS A 134 21.02 -15.05 10.26
N ARG A 135 20.36 -14.77 11.39
CA ARG A 135 18.95 -14.30 11.41
C ARG A 135 18.77 -12.96 10.72
N LYS A 136 19.68 -12.00 10.97
CA LYS A 136 19.69 -10.72 10.30
C LYS A 136 19.82 -10.88 8.79
N ASN A 137 20.75 -11.70 8.33
CA ASN A 137 20.96 -11.95 6.90
C ASN A 137 19.76 -12.66 6.26
N GLN A 138 19.13 -13.57 6.98
CA GLN A 138 17.89 -14.24 6.51
C GLN A 138 16.72 -13.27 6.43
N PHE A 139 16.57 -12.36 7.39
CA PHE A 139 15.58 -11.29 7.33
C PHE A 139 15.77 -10.43 6.07
N LEU A 140 16.99 -9.92 5.84
CA LEU A 140 17.28 -9.09 4.66
C LEU A 140 17.03 -9.84 3.37
N LYS A 141 17.53 -11.08 3.26
CA LYS A 141 17.28 -11.94 2.10
C LYS A 141 15.78 -12.20 1.87
N SER A 142 15.03 -12.52 2.93
CA SER A 142 13.59 -12.78 2.82
C SER A 142 12.77 -11.54 2.52
N PHE A 143 13.26 -10.36 2.92
CA PHE A 143 12.62 -9.09 2.60
C PHE A 143 12.70 -8.77 1.11
N GLU A 144 13.79 -9.13 0.45
CA GLU A 144 14.06 -8.81 -0.95
C GLU A 144 13.58 -9.89 -1.94
N LEU A 145 13.30 -11.12 -1.45
CA LEU A 145 12.97 -12.25 -2.32
C LEU A 145 11.49 -12.56 -2.37
N THR A 146 11.03 -12.88 -3.58
CA THR A 146 9.75 -13.57 -3.81
C THR A 146 9.78 -14.96 -3.18
N GLN A 147 8.73 -15.32 -2.43
CA GLN A 147 8.57 -16.63 -1.80
C GLN A 147 7.27 -17.28 -2.30
N SER A 148 7.08 -18.58 -2.04
CA SER A 148 5.83 -19.26 -2.37
C SER A 148 4.63 -18.58 -1.67
N GLY A 149 3.62 -18.18 -2.45
CA GLY A 149 2.43 -17.47 -1.96
C GLY A 149 2.62 -15.99 -1.71
N LYS A 150 3.83 -15.44 -1.98
CA LYS A 150 4.13 -14.03 -1.85
C LYS A 150 5.03 -13.56 -2.98
N TYR A 151 4.63 -12.47 -3.62
CA TYR A 151 5.46 -11.77 -4.60
C TYR A 151 5.84 -10.41 -4.04
N ARG A 152 7.14 -10.12 -3.99
CA ARG A 152 7.65 -8.81 -3.60
C ARG A 152 8.73 -8.37 -4.56
N LYS A 153 8.66 -7.11 -4.99
CA LYS A 153 9.64 -6.51 -5.88
C LYS A 153 9.82 -5.04 -5.56
N TRP A 154 11.07 -4.60 -5.53
CA TRP A 154 11.43 -3.20 -5.61
C TRP A 154 11.70 -2.85 -7.06
N LEU A 155 11.03 -1.81 -7.53
CA LEU A 155 11.25 -1.23 -8.85
C LEU A 155 12.05 0.05 -8.66
N SER A 156 13.26 0.05 -9.21
CA SER A 156 14.11 1.24 -9.18
C SER A 156 13.54 2.30 -10.12
N LYS A 157 13.65 3.56 -9.72
CA LYS A 157 13.35 4.71 -10.57
C LYS A 157 14.10 4.67 -11.91
N ASP A 158 15.32 4.10 -11.91
CA ASP A 158 16.19 4.07 -13.07
C ASP A 158 15.99 2.79 -13.93
N ASP A 159 15.04 1.92 -13.58
CA ASP A 159 14.73 0.70 -14.32
C ASP A 159 13.58 0.93 -15.31
N GLU A 160 13.90 1.50 -16.48
CA GLU A 160 12.93 1.80 -17.54
C GLU A 160 12.17 0.56 -18.04
N PHE A 161 12.78 -0.63 -17.97
CA PHE A 161 12.16 -1.89 -18.39
C PHE A 161 11.42 -2.61 -17.25
N GLY A 162 11.62 -2.20 -16.01
CA GLY A 162 11.10 -2.88 -14.82
C GLY A 162 9.58 -2.92 -14.78
N VAL A 163 8.92 -1.83 -15.17
CA VAL A 163 7.45 -1.71 -15.16
C VAL A 163 6.82 -2.46 -16.33
N SER A 164 7.36 -2.35 -17.55
CA SER A 164 6.82 -3.07 -18.72
C SER A 164 6.91 -4.60 -18.55
N LYS A 165 7.97 -5.09 -17.91
CA LYS A 165 8.14 -6.49 -17.58
C LYS A 165 7.22 -6.95 -16.44
N LEU A 166 6.87 -6.04 -15.54
CA LEU A 166 6.06 -6.34 -14.36
C LEU A 166 4.71 -6.96 -14.74
N THR A 167 3.97 -6.36 -15.67
CA THR A 167 2.67 -6.88 -16.10
C THR A 167 2.77 -8.31 -16.62
N THR A 168 3.82 -8.62 -17.40
CA THR A 168 4.08 -9.98 -17.87
C THR A 168 4.39 -10.93 -16.70
N ASP A 169 5.26 -10.53 -15.78
CA ASP A 169 5.60 -11.31 -14.58
C ASP A 169 4.33 -11.59 -13.75
N LEU A 170 3.43 -10.60 -13.62
CA LEU A 170 2.18 -10.74 -12.88
C LEU A 170 1.19 -11.69 -13.56
N ILE A 171 1.07 -11.67 -14.91
CA ILE A 171 0.24 -12.62 -15.64
C ILE A 171 0.69 -14.06 -15.37
N TYR A 172 1.99 -14.33 -15.46
CA TYR A 172 2.54 -15.66 -15.15
C TYR A 172 2.29 -16.06 -13.69
N LEU A 173 2.48 -15.11 -12.76
CA LEU A 173 2.25 -15.33 -11.34
C LEU A 173 0.79 -15.68 -11.06
N PHE A 174 -0.17 -14.91 -11.57
CA PHE A 174 -1.59 -15.16 -11.35
C PHE A 174 -2.05 -16.47 -11.97
N ARG A 175 -1.63 -16.79 -13.18
CA ARG A 175 -1.89 -18.10 -13.78
C ARG A 175 -1.40 -19.24 -12.89
N SER A 176 -0.16 -19.15 -12.40
CA SER A 176 0.41 -20.14 -11.49
C SER A 176 -0.38 -20.29 -10.19
N GLN A 177 -0.90 -19.20 -9.63
CA GLN A 177 -1.72 -19.26 -8.41
C GLN A 177 -3.12 -19.82 -8.69
N TYR A 178 -3.75 -19.47 -9.82
CA TYR A 178 -5.02 -20.09 -10.23
C TYR A 178 -4.89 -21.61 -10.32
N HIS A 179 -3.89 -22.13 -11.03
CA HIS A 179 -3.65 -23.58 -11.12
C HIS A 179 -3.44 -24.23 -9.75
N LYS A 180 -2.77 -23.55 -8.82
CA LYS A 180 -2.51 -24.07 -7.47
C LYS A 180 -3.77 -24.15 -6.62
N HIS A 181 -4.64 -23.14 -6.70
CA HIS A 181 -5.80 -23.01 -5.81
C HIS A 181 -7.06 -23.69 -6.35
N PHE A 182 -7.27 -23.68 -7.66
CA PHE A 182 -8.49 -24.17 -8.29
C PHE A 182 -8.34 -25.51 -9.03
N SER A 183 -7.18 -26.16 -8.93
CA SER A 183 -6.93 -27.53 -9.46
C SER A 183 -7.17 -27.72 -10.96
N ASN A 184 -7.40 -26.67 -11.72
CA ASN A 184 -7.60 -26.74 -13.17
C ASN A 184 -6.25 -26.57 -13.87
N TYR A 185 -5.95 -27.47 -14.83
CA TYR A 185 -4.71 -27.42 -15.62
C TYR A 185 -4.74 -26.37 -16.73
N THR A 186 -5.92 -25.92 -17.12
CA THR A 186 -6.13 -24.88 -18.13
C THR A 186 -7.11 -23.86 -17.62
N LEU A 187 -6.75 -22.56 -17.74
CA LEU A 187 -7.67 -21.47 -17.44
C LEU A 187 -8.76 -21.40 -18.52
N THR A 188 -9.97 -21.10 -18.12
CA THR A 188 -11.05 -20.72 -19.03
C THR A 188 -10.72 -19.36 -19.67
N ASP A 189 -11.38 -19.04 -20.81
CA ASP A 189 -11.23 -17.72 -21.44
C ASP A 189 -11.60 -16.57 -20.48
N TYR A 190 -12.58 -16.79 -19.62
CA TYR A 190 -13.00 -15.81 -18.60
C TYR A 190 -11.90 -15.59 -17.54
N GLU A 191 -11.31 -16.65 -17.01
CA GLU A 191 -10.22 -16.56 -16.02
C GLU A 191 -8.98 -15.90 -16.63
N GLU A 192 -8.67 -16.15 -17.91
CA GLU A 192 -7.60 -15.45 -18.63
C GLU A 192 -7.86 -13.94 -18.71
N VAL A 193 -9.11 -13.53 -18.92
CA VAL A 193 -9.51 -12.11 -18.91
C VAL A 193 -9.28 -11.50 -17.53
N ILE A 194 -9.70 -12.19 -16.45
CA ILE A 194 -9.49 -11.74 -15.07
C ILE A 194 -8.00 -11.56 -14.77
N VAL A 195 -7.19 -12.58 -15.04
CA VAL A 195 -5.75 -12.56 -14.83
C VAL A 195 -5.10 -11.37 -15.53
N LYS A 196 -5.42 -11.16 -16.82
CA LYS A 196 -4.88 -10.05 -17.61
C LYS A 196 -5.33 -8.71 -17.05
N LYS A 197 -6.60 -8.57 -16.68
CA LYS A 197 -7.17 -7.33 -16.13
C LYS A 197 -6.49 -6.95 -14.83
N LEU A 198 -6.38 -7.87 -13.86
CA LEU A 198 -5.71 -7.60 -12.58
C LEU A 198 -4.22 -7.28 -12.77
N ALA A 199 -3.51 -8.04 -13.61
CA ALA A 199 -2.10 -7.79 -13.88
C ALA A 199 -1.88 -6.40 -14.53
N THR A 200 -2.75 -6.02 -15.47
CA THR A 200 -2.70 -4.69 -16.10
C THR A 200 -3.01 -3.59 -15.10
N THR A 201 -4.06 -3.74 -14.30
CA THR A 201 -4.42 -2.77 -13.25
C THR A 201 -3.26 -2.53 -12.30
N ILE A 202 -2.65 -3.59 -11.78
CA ILE A 202 -1.52 -3.48 -10.84
C ILE A 202 -0.30 -2.86 -11.54
N GLY A 203 -0.02 -3.26 -12.78
CA GLY A 203 1.06 -2.69 -13.59
C GLY A 203 0.90 -1.18 -13.78
N GLU A 204 -0.27 -0.72 -14.16
CA GLU A 204 -0.59 0.71 -14.34
C GLU A 204 -0.50 1.50 -13.02
N LEU A 205 -0.93 0.93 -11.89
CA LEU A 205 -0.80 1.58 -10.58
C LEU A 205 0.66 1.73 -10.16
N VAL A 206 1.48 0.72 -10.42
CA VAL A 206 2.91 0.77 -10.16
C VAL A 206 3.60 1.78 -11.07
N ASP A 207 3.22 1.85 -12.35
CA ASP A 207 3.71 2.84 -13.29
C ASP A 207 3.38 4.26 -12.82
N ASN A 208 2.12 4.50 -12.43
CA ASN A 208 1.70 5.77 -11.87
C ASN A 208 2.47 6.13 -10.58
N ALA A 209 2.63 5.19 -9.66
CA ALA A 209 3.38 5.42 -8.43
C ALA A 209 4.86 5.72 -8.71
N HIS A 210 5.46 5.01 -9.66
CA HIS A 210 6.85 5.19 -10.08
C HIS A 210 7.09 6.56 -10.73
N GLU A 211 6.23 6.96 -11.66
CA GLU A 211 6.35 8.24 -12.36
C GLU A 211 6.04 9.47 -11.49
N HIS A 212 4.95 9.39 -10.72
CA HIS A 212 4.54 10.50 -9.86
C HIS A 212 5.45 10.67 -8.65
N GLY A 213 5.98 9.56 -8.14
CA GLY A 213 6.82 9.57 -6.96
C GLY A 213 8.26 9.99 -7.21
N GLU A 214 8.75 9.94 -8.45
CA GLU A 214 10.17 10.18 -8.78
C GLU A 214 11.14 9.36 -7.91
N SER A 215 10.71 8.18 -7.46
CA SER A 215 11.41 7.33 -6.52
C SER A 215 11.08 5.86 -6.72
N ASN A 216 11.80 4.99 -6.00
CA ASN A 216 11.54 3.55 -6.04
C ASN A 216 10.15 3.21 -5.55
N CYS A 217 9.56 2.16 -6.13
CA CYS A 217 8.26 1.64 -5.77
C CYS A 217 8.40 0.21 -5.23
N LEU A 218 7.76 -0.10 -4.10
CA LEU A 218 7.59 -1.44 -3.58
C LEU A 218 6.24 -1.97 -3.98
N ILE A 219 6.23 -3.14 -4.59
CA ILE A 219 5.01 -3.95 -4.76
C ILE A 219 5.12 -5.20 -3.89
N ASP A 220 4.03 -5.51 -3.19
CA ASP A 220 3.91 -6.69 -2.34
C ASP A 220 2.54 -7.33 -2.55
N ILE A 221 2.53 -8.58 -3.03
CA ILE A 221 1.30 -9.34 -3.30
C ILE A 221 1.36 -10.64 -2.50
N ASP A 222 0.32 -10.88 -1.71
CA ASP A 222 0.10 -12.15 -1.03
C ASP A 222 -1.15 -12.84 -1.60
N PHE A 223 -1.07 -14.15 -1.69
CA PHE A 223 -2.16 -15.01 -2.11
C PHE A 223 -2.66 -15.80 -0.90
N SER A 224 -3.96 -15.83 -0.75
CA SER A 224 -4.64 -16.61 0.28
C SER A 224 -5.76 -17.41 -0.36
N ASP A 225 -6.14 -18.50 0.28
CA ASP A 225 -7.29 -19.30 -0.10
C ASP A 225 -8.22 -19.49 1.09
N LYS A 226 -9.51 -19.46 0.83
CA LYS A 226 -10.56 -19.75 1.80
C LYS A 226 -11.57 -20.70 1.14
N ARG A 227 -11.96 -21.73 1.89
CA ARG A 227 -13.08 -22.60 1.49
C ARG A 227 -14.29 -22.25 2.33
N GLU A 228 -15.39 -21.97 1.66
CA GLU A 228 -16.66 -21.65 2.29
C GLU A 228 -17.82 -22.19 1.44
N ASN A 229 -18.76 -22.90 2.06
CA ASN A 229 -19.93 -23.49 1.38
C ASN A 229 -19.57 -24.32 0.13
N ASN A 230 -18.54 -25.14 0.21
CA ASN A 230 -17.99 -25.97 -0.89
C ASN A 230 -17.43 -25.18 -2.08
N LYS A 231 -17.27 -23.85 -1.98
CA LYS A 231 -16.58 -23.03 -2.95
C LYS A 231 -15.18 -22.67 -2.46
N THR A 232 -14.25 -22.57 -3.37
CA THR A 232 -12.89 -22.05 -3.10
C THR A 232 -12.81 -20.61 -3.56
N PHE A 233 -12.34 -19.74 -2.65
CA PHE A 233 -12.09 -18.33 -2.95
C PHE A 233 -10.60 -18.08 -2.86
N GLY A 234 -10.05 -17.46 -3.90
CA GLY A 234 -8.66 -16.99 -3.90
C GLY A 234 -8.60 -15.52 -3.56
N GLY A 235 -7.90 -15.16 -2.48
CA GLY A 235 -7.62 -13.77 -2.13
C GLY A 235 -6.32 -13.29 -2.79
N VAL A 236 -6.35 -12.12 -3.41
CA VAL A 236 -5.18 -11.42 -3.95
C VAL A 236 -5.04 -10.09 -3.20
N ASN A 237 -4.11 -10.04 -2.26
CA ASN A 237 -3.90 -8.90 -1.39
C ASN A 237 -2.67 -8.12 -1.87
N VAL A 238 -2.88 -6.90 -2.35
CA VAL A 238 -1.86 -6.08 -3.00
C VAL A 238 -1.56 -4.85 -2.17
N THR A 239 -0.29 -4.60 -1.92
CA THR A 239 0.21 -3.34 -1.37
C THR A 239 1.22 -2.75 -2.34
N ILE A 240 1.01 -1.49 -2.74
CA ILE A 240 1.94 -0.72 -3.56
C ILE A 240 2.37 0.49 -2.73
N ILE A 241 3.65 0.71 -2.58
CA ILE A 241 4.22 1.79 -1.76
C ILE A 241 5.25 2.55 -2.59
N ASN A 242 5.03 3.85 -2.72
CA ASN A 242 6.03 4.75 -3.26
C ASN A 242 6.27 5.88 -2.25
N PHE A 243 7.46 5.91 -1.66
CA PHE A 243 7.87 6.99 -0.77
C PHE A 243 8.42 8.15 -1.62
N SER A 244 7.75 9.29 -1.58
CA SER A 244 8.13 10.48 -2.34
C SER A 244 8.16 11.71 -1.45
N LYS A 245 8.89 12.74 -1.87
CA LYS A 245 8.83 14.06 -1.21
C LYS A 245 7.54 14.81 -1.48
N ARG A 246 6.84 14.46 -2.56
CA ARG A 246 5.61 15.10 -3.01
C ARG A 246 4.43 14.17 -2.79
N ASN A 247 3.30 14.71 -2.41
CA ASN A 247 2.06 13.98 -2.38
C ASN A 247 1.58 13.70 -3.80
N PHE A 248 0.76 12.66 -3.94
CA PHE A 248 0.27 12.17 -5.23
C PHE A 248 -0.49 13.25 -6.02
N GLU A 249 -1.29 14.04 -5.33
CA GLU A 249 -2.16 15.07 -5.90
C GLU A 249 -1.43 16.36 -6.33
N GLU A 250 -0.23 16.61 -5.83
CA GLU A 250 0.44 17.91 -6.02
C GLU A 250 0.70 18.27 -7.48
N LYS A 251 1.14 17.31 -8.30
CA LYS A 251 1.40 17.55 -9.73
C LYS A 251 0.12 17.88 -10.51
N VAL A 252 -0.98 17.17 -10.23
CA VAL A 252 -2.29 17.39 -10.84
C VAL A 252 -2.83 18.76 -10.44
N LYS A 253 -2.80 19.09 -9.15
CA LYS A 253 -3.18 20.40 -8.63
C LYS A 253 -2.41 21.53 -9.33
N HIS A 254 -1.09 21.43 -9.38
CA HIS A 254 -0.25 22.45 -10.01
C HIS A 254 -0.58 22.62 -11.48
N LYS A 255 -0.73 21.53 -12.22
CA LYS A 255 -1.07 21.56 -13.65
C LYS A 255 -2.42 22.23 -13.88
N ILE A 256 -3.44 21.91 -13.10
CA ILE A 256 -4.80 22.44 -13.30
C ILE A 256 -4.89 23.92 -12.90
N LEU A 257 -4.18 24.35 -11.86
CA LEU A 257 -4.27 25.72 -11.39
C LEU A 257 -3.37 26.70 -12.15
N TYR A 258 -2.18 26.24 -12.58
CA TYR A 258 -1.12 27.15 -13.04
C TYR A 258 -0.66 26.93 -14.49
N SER A 259 -1.10 25.84 -15.15
CA SER A 259 -0.75 25.64 -16.57
C SER A 259 -1.86 26.13 -17.50
N SER A 260 -1.51 26.41 -18.77
CA SER A 260 -2.48 26.71 -19.82
C SER A 260 -3.31 25.46 -20.11
N ILE A 261 -4.61 25.55 -19.90
CA ILE A 261 -5.55 24.43 -20.09
C ILE A 261 -6.26 24.63 -21.44
N ILE A 262 -6.32 23.56 -22.24
CA ILE A 262 -7.04 23.54 -23.51
C ILE A 262 -8.54 23.63 -23.23
N GLU A 263 -9.22 24.54 -23.95
CA GLU A 263 -10.66 24.69 -23.88
C GLU A 263 -11.39 23.37 -24.21
N GLY A 264 -12.47 23.05 -23.48
CA GLY A 264 -13.21 21.81 -23.66
C GLY A 264 -12.56 20.55 -23.04
N SER A 265 -11.34 20.67 -22.50
CA SER A 265 -10.64 19.53 -21.91
C SER A 265 -11.25 19.06 -20.56
N ARG A 266 -11.00 17.81 -20.20
CA ARG A 266 -11.34 17.27 -18.86
C ARG A 266 -10.70 18.08 -17.73
N TYR A 267 -9.50 18.62 -17.93
CA TYR A 267 -8.81 19.48 -16.97
C TYR A 267 -9.59 20.77 -16.68
N LEU A 268 -10.24 21.36 -17.69
CA LEU A 268 -11.09 22.53 -17.50
C LEU A 268 -12.34 22.19 -16.67
N LYS A 269 -12.93 20.99 -16.88
CA LYS A 269 -14.06 20.52 -16.05
C LYS A 269 -13.65 20.35 -14.59
N VAL A 270 -12.47 19.77 -14.31
CA VAL A 270 -11.93 19.66 -12.94
C VAL A 270 -11.68 21.02 -12.32
N ARG A 271 -11.17 21.99 -13.09
CA ARG A 271 -10.98 23.37 -12.60
C ARG A 271 -12.31 24.03 -12.23
N LYS A 272 -13.35 23.87 -13.05
CA LYS A 272 -14.71 24.36 -12.76
C LYS A 272 -15.29 23.66 -11.51
N ALA A 273 -15.09 22.33 -11.39
CA ALA A 273 -15.48 21.60 -10.20
C ALA A 273 -14.78 22.16 -8.94
N PHE A 274 -13.47 22.44 -9.03
CA PHE A 274 -12.73 23.06 -7.92
C PHE A 274 -13.33 24.39 -7.48
N ASP A 275 -13.69 25.26 -8.44
CA ASP A 275 -14.29 26.56 -8.13
C ASP A 275 -15.65 26.40 -7.41
N ILE A 276 -16.45 25.40 -7.76
CA ILE A 276 -17.70 25.07 -7.05
C ILE A 276 -17.41 24.50 -5.66
N HIS A 277 -16.47 23.56 -5.55
CA HIS A 277 -16.14 22.88 -4.32
C HIS A 277 -15.50 23.77 -3.25
N LYS A 278 -14.94 24.93 -3.62
CA LYS A 278 -14.45 25.93 -2.65
C LYS A 278 -15.50 26.28 -1.60
N GLU A 279 -16.79 26.38 -2.00
CA GLU A 279 -17.88 26.69 -1.11
C GLU A 279 -18.34 25.50 -0.25
N LEU A 280 -17.90 24.28 -0.61
CA LEU A 280 -18.23 23.05 0.11
C LEU A 280 -17.16 22.64 1.13
N PHE A 281 -15.97 23.25 1.06
CA PHE A 281 -14.86 22.87 1.96
C PHE A 281 -15.18 23.16 3.41
N ASN A 282 -14.83 22.21 4.26
CA ASN A 282 -15.02 22.27 5.70
C ASN A 282 -13.88 21.56 6.44
N ASN A 283 -13.99 21.38 7.75
CA ASN A 283 -12.96 20.74 8.57
C ASN A 283 -12.77 19.24 8.28
N LYS A 284 -13.71 18.59 7.60
CA LYS A 284 -13.63 17.17 7.18
C LYS A 284 -13.29 17.06 5.70
N TYR A 285 -14.09 17.68 4.83
CA TYR A 285 -13.85 17.75 3.39
C TYR A 285 -12.97 18.96 3.08
N THR A 286 -11.70 18.72 2.81
CA THR A 286 -10.68 19.75 2.58
C THR A 286 -10.26 19.82 1.13
N GLU A 287 -9.63 20.93 0.74
CA GLU A 287 -9.05 21.10 -0.59
C GLU A 287 -8.11 19.94 -0.98
N ASP A 288 -7.29 19.43 -0.05
CA ASP A 288 -6.38 18.32 -0.33
C ASP A 288 -7.14 17.03 -0.69
N ILE A 289 -8.29 16.77 -0.08
CA ILE A 289 -9.15 15.64 -0.42
C ILE A 289 -9.73 15.80 -1.82
N PHE A 290 -10.18 17.01 -2.17
CA PHE A 290 -10.64 17.30 -3.54
C PHE A 290 -9.56 16.97 -4.56
N TRP A 291 -8.35 17.51 -4.38
CA TRP A 291 -7.25 17.28 -5.32
C TRP A 291 -6.82 15.82 -5.38
N PHE A 292 -6.88 15.10 -4.26
CA PHE A 292 -6.60 13.67 -4.24
C PHE A 292 -7.63 12.89 -5.06
N ILE A 293 -8.93 13.17 -4.88
CA ILE A 293 -10.01 12.57 -5.70
C ILE A 293 -9.86 12.98 -7.18
N ALA A 294 -9.52 14.24 -7.46
CA ALA A 294 -9.26 14.71 -8.82
C ALA A 294 -8.12 13.93 -9.50
N SER A 295 -7.09 13.55 -8.73
CA SER A 295 -5.96 12.75 -9.23
C SER A 295 -6.32 11.29 -9.55
N LEU A 296 -7.44 10.82 -9.04
CA LEU A 296 -7.98 9.48 -9.31
C LEU A 296 -8.97 9.47 -10.50
N GLN A 297 -9.21 10.59 -11.16
CA GLN A 297 -10.12 10.66 -12.30
C GLN A 297 -9.48 10.14 -13.60
N ASP A 298 -10.32 9.51 -14.44
CA ASP A 298 -9.91 9.05 -15.78
C ASP A 298 -9.27 10.17 -16.59
N LYS A 299 -8.15 9.88 -17.24
CA LYS A 299 -7.40 10.80 -18.12
C LYS A 299 -6.98 12.13 -17.44
N ILE A 300 -6.96 12.16 -16.12
CA ILE A 300 -6.36 13.25 -15.34
C ILE A 300 -5.00 12.79 -14.85
N SER A 301 -3.95 13.50 -15.25
CA SER A 301 -2.56 13.18 -14.91
C SER A 301 -1.73 14.45 -14.74
N GLY A 302 -0.72 14.39 -13.90
CA GLY A 302 0.29 15.43 -13.78
C GLY A 302 1.30 15.47 -14.95
N ARG A 303 1.24 14.51 -15.89
CA ARG A 303 2.14 14.42 -17.07
C ARG A 303 1.91 15.58 -18.05
N ASP A 304 2.92 15.91 -18.83
CA ASP A 304 2.77 16.89 -19.91
C ASP A 304 1.78 16.42 -20.98
N LEU A 305 1.06 17.36 -21.60
CA LEU A 305 -0.04 17.10 -22.55
C LEU A 305 0.34 16.27 -23.77
N TYR A 306 1.63 16.13 -24.06
CA TYR A 306 2.14 15.40 -25.24
C TYR A 306 2.29 13.88 -25.03
N VAL A 307 2.11 13.36 -23.82
CA VAL A 307 2.19 11.92 -23.55
C VAL A 307 0.81 11.28 -23.77
N ARG A 308 0.64 10.59 -24.89
CA ARG A 308 -0.65 10.07 -25.41
C ARG A 308 -1.40 9.07 -24.52
N ASN A 309 -0.80 8.48 -23.48
CA ASN A 309 -1.39 7.35 -22.73
C ASN A 309 -1.49 7.58 -21.22
N GLY A 310 -1.48 8.82 -20.71
CA GLY A 310 -1.55 9.07 -19.27
C GLY A 310 -2.97 8.97 -18.68
N GLY A 311 -3.10 8.45 -17.47
CA GLY A 311 -4.32 8.53 -16.65
C GLY A 311 -5.30 7.36 -16.78
N LYS A 312 -4.91 6.22 -17.33
CA LYS A 312 -5.76 5.02 -17.44
C LYS A 312 -5.78 4.16 -16.16
N GLY A 313 -4.72 4.20 -15.36
CA GLY A 313 -4.57 3.32 -14.21
C GLY A 313 -5.68 3.45 -13.17
N SER A 314 -6.21 4.65 -12.95
CA SER A 314 -7.33 4.86 -12.03
C SER A 314 -8.64 4.28 -12.56
N THR A 315 -8.89 4.33 -13.86
CA THR A 315 -10.07 3.73 -14.50
C THR A 315 -10.05 2.21 -14.38
N GLU A 316 -8.90 1.60 -14.68
CA GLU A 316 -8.70 0.16 -14.54
C GLU A 316 -8.83 -0.28 -13.07
N LEU A 317 -8.31 0.50 -12.12
CA LEU A 317 -8.47 0.25 -10.70
C LEU A 317 -9.94 0.24 -10.29
N ILE A 318 -10.68 1.29 -10.64
CA ILE A 318 -12.11 1.41 -10.29
C ILE A 318 -12.90 0.26 -10.86
N SER A 319 -12.70 -0.06 -12.15
CA SER A 319 -13.34 -1.20 -12.82
C SER A 319 -12.99 -2.54 -12.13
N SER A 320 -11.73 -2.75 -11.76
CA SER A 320 -11.31 -3.98 -11.08
C SER A 320 -11.90 -4.08 -9.67
N ILE A 321 -12.05 -2.97 -8.95
CA ILE A 321 -12.70 -2.97 -7.64
C ILE A 321 -14.19 -3.28 -7.78
N GLN A 322 -14.88 -2.70 -8.74
CA GLN A 322 -16.29 -2.97 -8.98
C GLN A 322 -16.55 -4.44 -9.30
N GLU A 323 -15.64 -5.10 -9.98
CA GLU A 323 -15.78 -6.49 -10.44
C GLU A 323 -15.30 -7.51 -9.40
N PHE A 324 -14.12 -7.30 -8.81
CA PHE A 324 -13.39 -8.34 -8.06
C PHE A 324 -13.32 -8.12 -6.55
N THR A 325 -14.00 -7.13 -5.99
CA THR A 325 -14.02 -6.95 -4.52
C THR A 325 -15.38 -7.32 -3.93
N HIS A 326 -15.36 -7.99 -2.78
CA HIS A 326 -16.56 -8.27 -2.00
C HIS A 326 -16.78 -7.26 -0.88
N ASP A 327 -15.69 -6.74 -0.30
CA ASP A 327 -15.70 -5.85 0.86
C ASP A 327 -15.00 -4.53 0.58
N ASP A 328 -15.32 -3.51 1.38
CA ASP A 328 -14.82 -2.14 1.29
C ASP A 328 -13.40 -1.97 1.88
N TYR A 329 -12.49 -2.95 1.69
CA TYR A 329 -11.13 -2.90 2.27
C TYR A 329 -10.07 -2.32 1.33
N CYS A 330 -10.50 -1.81 0.17
CA CYS A 330 -9.60 -1.15 -0.75
C CYS A 330 -9.50 0.34 -0.44
N TYR A 331 -8.27 0.85 -0.34
CA TYR A 331 -8.04 2.27 -0.16
C TYR A 331 -6.71 2.72 -0.76
N VAL A 332 -6.61 4.02 -0.98
CA VAL A 332 -5.37 4.69 -1.38
C VAL A 332 -5.06 5.81 -0.39
N MET A 333 -3.78 6.00 -0.06
CA MET A 333 -3.32 6.98 0.92
C MET A 333 -2.23 7.87 0.34
N SER A 334 -2.33 9.18 0.59
CA SER A 334 -1.30 10.19 0.29
C SER A 334 -1.32 11.28 1.36
N GLY A 335 -0.17 11.70 1.85
CA GLY A 335 -0.08 12.65 2.96
C GLY A 335 -0.84 12.18 4.19
N LYS A 336 -1.81 12.97 4.63
CA LYS A 336 -2.74 12.63 5.73
C LYS A 336 -4.06 12.07 5.23
N ASN A 337 -4.27 11.99 3.93
CA ASN A 337 -5.56 11.66 3.34
C ASN A 337 -5.62 10.18 2.97
N ILE A 338 -6.78 9.58 3.19
CA ILE A 338 -7.14 8.24 2.73
C ILE A 338 -8.41 8.39 1.90
N ILE A 339 -8.43 7.80 0.70
CA ILE A 339 -9.64 7.62 -0.10
C ILE A 339 -10.02 6.15 -0.06
N ASN A 340 -11.18 5.86 0.52
CA ASN A 340 -11.75 4.53 0.60
C ASN A 340 -12.46 4.23 -0.72
N LEU A 341 -12.06 3.16 -1.37
CA LEU A 341 -12.57 2.76 -2.69
C LEU A 341 -13.80 1.86 -2.51
N LYS A 342 -14.86 2.41 -1.93
CA LYS A 342 -16.11 1.70 -1.67
C LYS A 342 -16.92 1.54 -2.94
N LYS A 343 -17.21 0.30 -3.32
CA LYS A 343 -17.88 -0.09 -4.57
C LYS A 343 -19.12 0.74 -4.88
N LYS A 344 -19.97 1.00 -3.87
CA LYS A 344 -21.21 1.78 -3.99
C LYS A 344 -21.02 3.25 -4.42
N TYR A 345 -19.82 3.80 -4.34
CA TYR A 345 -19.51 5.19 -4.68
C TYR A 345 -18.60 5.34 -5.91
N LEU A 346 -18.29 4.25 -6.60
CA LEU A 346 -17.35 4.23 -7.72
C LEU A 346 -18.01 4.29 -9.10
N GLU A 347 -19.32 4.51 -9.16
CA GLU A 347 -20.02 4.71 -10.43
C GLU A 347 -19.63 6.05 -11.06
N SER A 348 -19.39 6.02 -12.37
CA SER A 348 -19.09 7.22 -13.15
C SER A 348 -20.36 7.98 -13.47
N ASP A 349 -20.31 9.32 -13.42
CA ASP A 349 -21.37 10.18 -13.92
C ASP A 349 -21.40 10.24 -15.47
N SER A 350 -22.34 11.00 -16.04
CA SER A 350 -22.51 11.18 -17.49
C SER A 350 -21.29 11.77 -18.19
N ASP A 351 -20.43 12.47 -17.45
CA ASP A 351 -19.16 13.05 -17.93
C ASP A 351 -17.96 12.09 -17.75
N GLY A 352 -18.19 10.90 -17.20
CA GLY A 352 -17.21 9.88 -16.92
C GLY A 352 -16.31 10.23 -15.73
N PHE A 353 -16.76 11.07 -14.81
CA PHE A 353 -16.08 11.32 -13.53
C PHE A 353 -16.70 10.49 -12.41
N VAL A 354 -15.87 10.09 -11.44
CA VAL A 354 -16.31 9.40 -10.23
C VAL A 354 -16.37 10.40 -9.08
N GLY A 355 -17.58 10.67 -8.60
CA GLY A 355 -17.82 11.64 -7.52
C GLY A 355 -17.48 11.12 -6.12
N PHE A 356 -17.28 9.83 -5.96
CA PHE A 356 -17.15 9.16 -4.65
C PHE A 356 -18.34 9.44 -3.73
N ASN A 357 -19.52 9.62 -4.31
CA ASN A 357 -20.77 9.99 -3.62
C ASN A 357 -22.02 9.35 -4.23
N GLY A 358 -21.87 8.50 -5.27
CA GLY A 358 -22.98 7.93 -6.02
C GLY A 358 -23.82 8.96 -6.81
N LYS A 359 -23.27 10.18 -7.03
CA LYS A 359 -23.92 11.27 -7.76
C LYS A 359 -22.99 11.78 -8.86
N ASN A 360 -22.41 12.99 -8.69
CA ASN A 360 -21.46 13.56 -9.66
C ASN A 360 -20.27 14.23 -8.98
N PHE A 361 -19.16 14.28 -9.69
CA PHE A 361 -17.94 14.90 -9.23
C PHE A 361 -17.97 16.42 -9.26
N ILE A 362 -18.70 17.03 -10.22
CA ILE A 362 -18.57 18.46 -10.52
C ILE A 362 -19.19 19.34 -9.43
N SER A 363 -20.34 18.95 -8.88
CA SER A 363 -21.14 19.82 -8.01
C SER A 363 -21.47 19.23 -6.64
N CYS A 364 -21.10 17.99 -6.37
CA CYS A 364 -21.42 17.33 -5.12
C CYS A 364 -20.17 16.92 -4.36
N GLU A 365 -20.11 17.24 -3.06
CA GLU A 365 -19.05 16.74 -2.20
C GLU A 365 -19.03 15.20 -2.15
N PRO A 366 -17.85 14.57 -1.95
CA PRO A 366 -17.75 13.13 -1.77
C PRO A 366 -18.48 12.70 -0.49
N ASP A 367 -18.99 11.46 -0.49
CA ASP A 367 -19.61 10.91 0.71
C ASP A 367 -18.60 10.82 1.86
N PRO A 368 -18.97 11.18 3.10
CA PRO A 368 -18.07 11.13 4.24
C PRO A 368 -17.44 9.74 4.52
N GLU A 369 -18.05 8.66 4.04
CA GLU A 369 -17.48 7.32 4.16
C GLU A 369 -16.38 7.03 3.12
N SER A 370 -16.31 7.81 2.04
CA SER A 370 -15.34 7.61 0.97
C SER A 370 -13.96 8.21 1.27
N TYR A 371 -13.80 8.97 2.35
CA TYR A 371 -12.53 9.54 2.74
C TYR A 371 -12.32 9.59 4.25
N SER A 372 -11.06 9.62 4.67
CA SER A 372 -10.69 9.74 6.09
C SER A 372 -9.30 10.35 6.25
N LYS A 373 -8.95 10.68 7.51
CA LYS A 373 -7.61 11.19 7.85
C LYS A 373 -6.78 10.11 8.52
N SER A 374 -5.61 9.84 7.95
CA SER A 374 -4.61 8.95 8.53
C SER A 374 -4.00 9.51 9.80
N LYS A 375 -3.67 8.62 10.74
CA LYS A 375 -2.87 8.96 11.94
C LYS A 375 -1.39 9.15 11.60
N VAL A 376 -0.93 8.55 10.50
CA VAL A 376 0.43 8.67 9.98
C VAL A 376 0.40 9.59 8.76
N TYR A 377 1.36 10.51 8.67
CA TYR A 377 1.61 11.21 7.42
C TYR A 377 2.42 10.28 6.51
N PHE A 378 1.89 9.96 5.34
CA PHE A 378 2.55 9.11 4.37
C PHE A 378 3.12 9.96 3.22
N PRO A 379 4.45 10.10 3.11
CA PRO A 379 5.08 10.85 2.04
C PRO A 379 5.02 10.05 0.73
N GLY A 380 4.28 10.55 -0.26
CA GLY A 380 4.05 9.85 -1.53
C GLY A 380 2.68 9.19 -1.61
N VAL A 381 2.60 8.00 -2.19
CA VAL A 381 1.34 7.24 -2.35
C VAL A 381 1.48 5.80 -1.91
N ALA A 382 0.43 5.28 -1.27
CA ALA A 382 0.31 3.86 -0.96
C ALA A 382 -1.10 3.35 -1.28
N TYR A 383 -1.16 2.14 -1.86
CA TYR A 383 -2.39 1.42 -2.15
C TYR A 383 -2.46 0.18 -1.27
N ASN A 384 -3.65 -0.07 -0.72
CA ASN A 384 -4.03 -1.32 -0.07
C ASN A 384 -5.24 -1.87 -0.81
N LEU A 385 -5.08 -2.98 -1.53
CA LEU A 385 -6.11 -3.53 -2.40
C LEU A 385 -6.31 -5.01 -2.08
N ASN A 386 -7.57 -5.43 -1.99
CA ASN A 386 -7.97 -6.80 -1.72
C ASN A 386 -8.94 -7.24 -2.80
N PHE A 387 -8.51 -8.16 -3.65
CA PHE A 387 -9.35 -8.77 -4.68
C PHE A 387 -9.70 -10.19 -4.28
N VAL A 388 -10.90 -10.62 -4.63
CA VAL A 388 -11.39 -11.98 -4.41
C VAL A 388 -11.69 -12.60 -5.75
N LEU A 389 -11.09 -13.76 -5.99
CA LEU A 389 -11.29 -14.59 -7.17
C LEU A 389 -12.15 -15.77 -6.73
N GLU A 390 -13.25 -16.00 -7.44
CA GLU A 390 -14.13 -17.15 -7.22
C GLU A 390 -13.80 -18.25 -8.22
N GLU A 391 -13.96 -19.51 -7.81
CA GLU A 391 -13.95 -20.64 -8.70
C GLU A 391 -15.15 -20.54 -9.65
N CYS A 392 -14.93 -20.40 -10.94
CA CYS A 392 -15.98 -20.48 -11.91
C CYS A 392 -16.47 -21.92 -11.98
N ASN A 393 -17.61 -22.22 -11.36
CA ASN A 393 -18.31 -23.47 -11.66
C ASN A 393 -18.77 -23.36 -13.12
N ASP A 394 -18.12 -24.09 -14.02
CA ASP A 394 -18.73 -24.44 -15.28
C ASP A 394 -19.99 -25.22 -14.96
N GLU A 395 -21.11 -24.55 -14.76
CA GLU A 395 -22.39 -25.21 -14.95
C GLU A 395 -22.42 -25.63 -16.40
N LYS A 396 -22.11 -26.90 -16.57
CA LYS A 396 -22.23 -27.58 -17.85
C LYS A 396 -23.65 -27.38 -18.34
N ASN A 397 -23.81 -26.51 -19.33
CA ASN A 397 -24.93 -26.60 -20.24
C ASN A 397 -24.71 -27.75 -21.25
#